data_efff9fd8f5409b7965a055930d7760be
#
_entry.id   efff9fd8f5409b7965a055930d7760be
#
_cell.length_a   1.000
_cell.length_b   1.000
_cell.length_c   1.000
_cell.angle_alpha   90.00
_cell.angle_beta   90.00
_cell.angle_gamma   90.00
#
_symmetry.space_group_name_H-M   'P 1'
#
loop_
_entity.id
_entity.type
_entity.pdbx_description
1 polymer ?
#
loop_
_entity_poly.entity_id
_entity_poly.type
_entity_poly.pdbx_seq_one_letter_code
_entity_poly.pdbx_strand_id
1 'polypeptide(L)'
;PVPINKTQRSFYGASYLFDQIGKLTGVEADLKACFPDTYKKILSLAYYLILEENNSLSRFSHWQRLHIHPHGKDIPSQRSSELFQSIEEKERVSFFEKQGKRRIEKEYWAFDITTISSYSEVLKQVKNGKNKENDHLPQINLALLFGEESGLPFYYRKLPGNISDVKTVKQLMHEFDVMGYRKVNVILDRG
;
A
#
# COMPACT_ATOMS: atom_id res chain seq x y z
N PRO A 1 -31.21 -16.29 -27.76
CA PRO A 1 -30.98 -16.59 -26.36
C PRO A 1 -29.63 -17.30 -26.19
N VAL A 2 -28.76 -16.79 -25.34
CA VAL A 2 -27.49 -17.46 -25.03
C VAL A 2 -27.78 -18.73 -24.20
N PRO A 3 -27.28 -19.91 -24.57
CA PRO A 3 -27.48 -21.11 -23.78
C PRO A 3 -27.00 -20.92 -22.33
N ILE A 4 -27.75 -21.44 -21.35
CA ILE A 4 -27.44 -21.30 -19.91
C ILE A 4 -26.02 -21.78 -19.57
N ASN A 5 -25.51 -22.81 -20.24
CA ASN A 5 -24.16 -23.33 -20.06
C ASN A 5 -23.05 -22.41 -20.58
N LYS A 6 -23.39 -21.33 -21.32
CA LYS A 6 -22.47 -20.28 -21.76
C LYS A 6 -22.63 -18.97 -20.99
N THR A 7 -23.53 -18.94 -20.01
CA THR A 7 -23.76 -17.75 -19.20
C THR A 7 -22.68 -17.69 -18.09
N GLN A 8 -21.87 -16.65 -18.09
CA GLN A 8 -20.92 -16.37 -17.02
C GLN A 8 -21.48 -15.28 -16.12
N ARG A 9 -21.45 -15.50 -14.81
CA ARG A 9 -21.79 -14.49 -13.79
C ARG A 9 -20.50 -13.99 -13.17
N SER A 10 -20.41 -12.68 -12.96
CA SER A 10 -19.25 -12.05 -12.34
C SER A 10 -19.69 -11.04 -11.27
N PHE A 11 -18.92 -10.97 -10.19
CA PHE A 11 -19.09 -9.96 -9.16
C PHE A 11 -18.51 -8.63 -9.64
N TYR A 12 -19.31 -7.57 -9.61
CA TYR A 12 -18.90 -6.24 -10.08
C TYR A 12 -19.06 -5.14 -9.01
N GLY A 13 -19.97 -5.31 -8.07
CA GLY A 13 -20.34 -4.25 -7.12
C GLY A 13 -19.17 -3.66 -6.34
N ALA A 14 -18.33 -4.52 -5.75
CA ALA A 14 -17.14 -4.08 -5.03
C ALA A 14 -16.12 -3.39 -5.93
N SER A 15 -15.87 -3.93 -7.12
CA SER A 15 -14.96 -3.32 -8.10
C SER A 15 -15.44 -1.95 -8.54
N TYR A 16 -16.75 -1.78 -8.78
CA TYR A 16 -17.33 -0.48 -9.08
C TYR A 16 -17.09 0.52 -7.95
N LEU A 17 -17.31 0.10 -6.69
CA LEU A 17 -17.05 0.95 -5.53
C LEU A 17 -15.59 1.38 -5.47
N PHE A 18 -14.65 0.45 -5.63
CA PHE A 18 -13.21 0.75 -5.61
C PHE A 18 -12.78 1.64 -6.76
N ASP A 19 -13.34 1.47 -7.96
CA ASP A 19 -13.12 2.37 -9.08
C ASP A 19 -13.58 3.81 -8.75
N GLN A 20 -14.75 3.98 -8.10
CA GLN A 20 -15.21 5.30 -7.67
C GLN A 20 -14.31 5.91 -6.59
N ILE A 21 -13.91 5.14 -5.59
CA ILE A 21 -12.98 5.58 -4.54
C ILE A 21 -11.63 5.98 -5.16
N GLY A 22 -11.08 5.16 -6.05
CA GLY A 22 -9.82 5.43 -6.74
C GLY A 22 -9.83 6.73 -7.54
N LYS A 23 -10.97 7.05 -8.18
CA LYS A 23 -11.17 8.32 -8.90
C LYS A 23 -11.31 9.51 -7.95
N LEU A 24 -12.15 9.39 -6.92
CA LEU A 24 -12.41 10.46 -5.94
C LEU A 24 -11.15 10.84 -5.14
N THR A 25 -10.36 9.86 -4.75
CA THR A 25 -9.11 10.07 -3.99
C THR A 25 -7.92 10.46 -4.88
N GLY A 26 -8.05 10.31 -6.19
CA GLY A 26 -6.97 10.53 -7.15
C GLY A 26 -5.93 9.40 -7.22
N VAL A 27 -6.12 8.31 -6.49
CA VAL A 27 -5.19 7.16 -6.46
C VAL A 27 -5.02 6.55 -7.84
N GLU A 28 -6.11 6.36 -8.60
CA GLU A 28 -6.04 5.81 -9.97
C GLU A 28 -5.21 6.70 -10.89
N ALA A 29 -5.45 8.02 -10.87
CA ALA A 29 -4.73 8.97 -11.71
C ALA A 29 -3.23 9.01 -11.38
N ASP A 30 -2.89 8.99 -10.10
CA ASP A 30 -1.50 9.03 -9.64
C ASP A 30 -0.78 7.71 -9.91
N LEU A 31 -1.44 6.56 -9.73
CA LEU A 31 -0.90 5.26 -10.14
C LEU A 31 -0.65 5.20 -11.65
N LYS A 32 -1.61 5.66 -12.46
CA LYS A 32 -1.46 5.71 -13.92
C LYS A 32 -0.28 6.60 -14.35
N ALA A 33 -0.07 7.71 -13.66
CA ALA A 33 1.04 8.63 -13.96
C ALA A 33 2.41 8.05 -13.56
N CYS A 34 2.49 7.30 -12.45
CA CYS A 34 3.75 6.73 -11.96
C CYS A 34 4.04 5.34 -12.56
N PHE A 35 3.02 4.57 -12.88
CA PHE A 35 3.10 3.18 -13.33
C PHE A 35 2.25 2.94 -14.59
N PRO A 36 2.50 3.64 -15.72
CA PRO A 36 1.60 3.66 -16.88
C PRO A 36 1.26 2.27 -17.42
N ASP A 37 2.22 1.35 -17.42
CA ASP A 37 2.07 0.01 -17.99
C ASP A 37 1.51 -1.02 -16.99
N THR A 38 1.61 -0.73 -15.68
CA THR A 38 1.33 -1.71 -14.62
C THR A 38 0.23 -1.31 -13.66
N TYR A 39 -0.26 -0.04 -13.67
CA TYR A 39 -1.24 0.46 -12.71
C TYR A 39 -2.51 -0.39 -12.62
N LYS A 40 -3.00 -0.93 -13.74
CA LYS A 40 -4.17 -1.82 -13.73
C LYS A 40 -3.91 -3.14 -13.01
N LYS A 41 -2.70 -3.69 -13.12
CA LYS A 41 -2.30 -4.89 -12.37
C LYS A 41 -2.21 -4.58 -10.88
N ILE A 42 -1.60 -3.43 -10.52
CA ILE A 42 -1.49 -2.98 -9.13
C ILE A 42 -2.88 -2.82 -8.51
N LEU A 43 -3.81 -2.11 -9.19
CA LEU A 43 -5.19 -1.95 -8.72
C LEU A 43 -5.90 -3.29 -8.58
N SER A 44 -5.72 -4.21 -9.53
CA SER A 44 -6.38 -5.53 -9.46
C SER A 44 -5.92 -6.36 -8.27
N LEU A 45 -4.62 -6.36 -7.99
CA LEU A 45 -4.08 -7.02 -6.79
C LEU A 45 -4.53 -6.32 -5.51
N ALA A 46 -4.63 -4.98 -5.51
CA ALA A 46 -5.16 -4.24 -4.37
C ALA A 46 -6.64 -4.59 -4.09
N TYR A 47 -7.48 -4.67 -5.13
CA TYR A 47 -8.88 -5.09 -4.97
C TYR A 47 -8.99 -6.49 -4.37
N TYR A 48 -8.17 -7.42 -4.88
CA TYR A 48 -8.11 -8.76 -4.34
C TYR A 48 -7.72 -8.78 -2.87
N LEU A 49 -6.64 -8.06 -2.50
CA LEU A 49 -6.16 -8.03 -1.11
C LEU A 49 -7.17 -7.41 -0.13
N ILE A 50 -7.95 -6.42 -0.59
CA ILE A 50 -9.00 -5.80 0.24
C ILE A 50 -10.18 -6.76 0.43
N LEU A 51 -10.59 -7.50 -0.61
CA LEU A 51 -11.77 -8.37 -0.56
C LEU A 51 -11.49 -9.73 0.08
N GLU A 52 -10.27 -10.19 -0.04
CA GLU A 52 -9.83 -11.53 0.37
C GLU A 52 -8.80 -11.44 1.49
N GLU A 53 -9.12 -10.72 2.55
CA GLU A 53 -8.26 -10.54 3.74
C GLU A 53 -7.47 -11.80 4.07
N ASN A 54 -6.19 -11.70 4.33
CA ASN A 54 -5.31 -12.82 4.72
C ASN A 54 -5.13 -13.94 3.67
N ASN A 55 -5.68 -13.81 2.47
CA ASN A 55 -5.46 -14.78 1.41
C ASN A 55 -4.15 -14.53 0.66
N SER A 56 -3.45 -15.62 0.36
CA SER A 56 -2.23 -15.57 -0.45
C SER A 56 -2.52 -15.10 -1.88
N LEU A 57 -1.63 -14.28 -2.46
CA LEU A 57 -1.68 -13.85 -3.86
C LEU A 57 -1.71 -15.02 -4.85
N SER A 58 -1.28 -16.22 -4.47
CA SER A 58 -1.40 -17.42 -5.28
C SER A 58 -2.84 -17.79 -5.61
N ARG A 59 -3.82 -17.33 -4.83
CA ARG A 59 -5.24 -17.57 -5.06
C ARG A 59 -5.90 -16.54 -5.99
N PHE A 60 -5.18 -15.50 -6.40
CA PHE A 60 -5.69 -14.48 -7.32
C PHE A 60 -6.24 -15.10 -8.61
N SER A 61 -5.56 -16.10 -9.19
CA SER A 61 -6.01 -16.80 -10.40
C SER A 61 -7.38 -17.49 -10.25
N HIS A 62 -7.76 -17.88 -9.04
CA HIS A 62 -9.08 -18.42 -8.78
C HIS A 62 -10.11 -17.29 -8.61
N TRP A 63 -9.80 -16.29 -7.82
CA TRP A 63 -10.65 -15.14 -7.52
C TRP A 63 -11.04 -14.37 -8.79
N GLN A 64 -10.10 -14.07 -9.68
CA GLN A 64 -10.31 -13.28 -10.89
C GLN A 64 -11.33 -13.90 -11.86
N ARG A 65 -11.58 -15.20 -11.78
CA ARG A 65 -12.57 -15.87 -12.65
C ARG A 65 -14.01 -15.41 -12.39
N LEU A 66 -14.27 -14.97 -11.19
CA LEU A 66 -15.60 -14.55 -10.74
C LEU A 66 -15.72 -13.04 -10.53
N HIS A 67 -14.62 -12.30 -10.59
CA HIS A 67 -14.61 -10.87 -10.28
C HIS A 67 -14.16 -10.05 -11.48
N ILE A 68 -14.86 -8.95 -11.72
CA ILE A 68 -14.41 -7.93 -12.68
C ILE A 68 -13.36 -7.07 -11.96
N HIS A 69 -12.24 -6.83 -12.62
CA HIS A 69 -11.14 -6.05 -12.05
C HIS A 69 -10.38 -5.26 -13.15
N PRO A 70 -9.63 -4.19 -12.83
CA PRO A 70 -9.07 -3.25 -13.81
C PRO A 70 -8.18 -3.86 -14.89
N HIS A 71 -7.40 -4.90 -14.56
CA HIS A 71 -6.54 -5.57 -15.55
C HIS A 71 -7.33 -6.51 -16.49
N GLY A 72 -8.40 -7.14 -16.00
CA GLY A 72 -9.28 -8.02 -16.77
C GLY A 72 -8.64 -9.32 -17.26
N LYS A 73 -7.45 -9.68 -16.78
CA LYS A 73 -6.71 -10.90 -17.13
C LYS A 73 -6.08 -11.50 -15.89
N ASP A 74 -5.77 -12.79 -15.94
CA ASP A 74 -5.06 -13.47 -14.85
C ASP A 74 -3.68 -12.87 -14.57
N ILE A 75 -3.32 -12.85 -13.29
CA ILE A 75 -2.00 -12.46 -12.80
C ILE A 75 -1.49 -13.63 -11.94
N PRO A 76 -0.82 -14.62 -12.52
CA PRO A 76 -0.25 -15.73 -11.77
C PRO A 76 0.71 -15.27 -10.69
N SER A 77 0.87 -16.07 -9.62
CA SER A 77 1.70 -15.72 -8.46
C SER A 77 3.12 -15.29 -8.83
N GLN A 78 3.75 -15.97 -9.79
CA GLN A 78 5.06 -15.57 -10.29
C GLN A 78 5.02 -14.16 -10.91
N ARG A 79 4.00 -13.85 -11.72
CA ARG A 79 3.85 -12.53 -12.35
C ARG A 79 3.56 -11.42 -11.35
N SER A 80 2.85 -11.71 -10.26
CA SER A 80 2.68 -10.74 -9.18
C SER A 80 4.00 -10.46 -8.46
N SER A 81 4.83 -11.48 -8.23
CA SER A 81 6.17 -11.31 -7.66
C SER A 81 7.10 -10.49 -8.57
N GLU A 82 7.10 -10.78 -9.87
CA GLU A 82 7.84 -10.00 -10.87
C GLU A 82 7.37 -8.53 -10.92
N LEU A 83 6.06 -8.29 -10.83
CA LEU A 83 5.50 -6.95 -10.74
C LEU A 83 6.03 -6.19 -9.52
N PHE A 84 6.01 -6.80 -8.33
CA PHE A 84 6.52 -6.13 -7.13
C PHE A 84 8.03 -5.87 -7.19
N GLN A 85 8.80 -6.77 -7.79
CA GLN A 85 10.24 -6.58 -8.01
C GLN A 85 10.54 -5.47 -9.01
N SER A 86 9.65 -5.23 -9.98
CA SER A 86 9.82 -4.19 -11.00
C SER A 86 9.50 -2.78 -10.52
N ILE A 87 8.87 -2.63 -9.36
CA ILE A 87 8.55 -1.31 -8.79
C ILE A 87 9.84 -0.67 -8.27
N GLU A 88 10.27 0.39 -8.94
CA GLU A 88 11.46 1.15 -8.54
C GLU A 88 11.15 2.13 -7.39
N GLU A 89 12.17 2.40 -6.58
CA GLU A 89 12.07 3.37 -5.47
C GLU A 89 11.62 4.77 -5.96
N LYS A 90 12.14 5.21 -7.10
CA LYS A 90 11.80 6.51 -7.71
C LYS A 90 10.32 6.62 -8.04
N GLU A 91 9.73 5.58 -8.62
CA GLU A 91 8.31 5.55 -8.98
C GLU A 91 7.43 5.56 -7.72
N ARG A 92 7.83 4.79 -6.71
CA ARG A 92 7.15 4.75 -5.41
C ARG A 92 7.17 6.11 -4.72
N VAL A 93 8.33 6.77 -4.66
CA VAL A 93 8.48 8.12 -4.09
C VAL A 93 7.63 9.12 -4.87
N SER A 94 7.65 9.08 -6.20
CA SER A 94 6.82 9.95 -7.04
C SER A 94 5.32 9.76 -6.78
N PHE A 95 4.87 8.54 -6.55
CA PHE A 95 3.48 8.27 -6.17
C PHE A 95 3.14 8.91 -4.82
N PHE A 96 4.00 8.74 -3.80
CA PHE A 96 3.79 9.36 -2.49
C PHE A 96 3.79 10.89 -2.56
N GLU A 97 4.69 11.49 -3.34
CA GLU A 97 4.70 12.94 -3.56
C GLU A 97 3.36 13.44 -4.13
N LYS A 98 2.80 12.74 -5.11
CA LYS A 98 1.51 13.12 -5.70
C LYS A 98 0.38 13.00 -4.68
N GLN A 99 0.34 11.91 -3.91
CA GLN A 99 -0.66 11.70 -2.87
C GLN A 99 -0.55 12.73 -1.74
N GLY A 100 0.66 13.06 -1.28
CA GLY A 100 0.89 14.08 -0.28
C GLY A 100 0.51 15.48 -0.77
N LYS A 101 0.87 15.87 -1.99
CA LYS A 101 0.48 17.17 -2.60
C LYS A 101 -1.02 17.40 -2.66
N ARG A 102 -1.81 16.35 -2.73
CA ARG A 102 -3.27 16.46 -2.69
C ARG A 102 -3.81 16.87 -1.31
N ARG A 103 -3.01 16.73 -0.23
CA ARG A 103 -3.44 16.83 1.17
C ARG A 103 -2.68 17.85 1.99
N ILE A 104 -1.52 18.34 1.52
CA ILE A 104 -0.54 19.12 2.32
C ILE A 104 -1.13 20.36 3.01
N GLU A 105 -2.14 20.99 2.43
CA GLU A 105 -2.76 22.20 2.99
C GLU A 105 -4.19 21.95 3.51
N LYS A 106 -4.63 20.71 3.54
CA LYS A 106 -6.03 20.36 3.80
C LYS A 106 -6.26 19.74 5.17
N GLU A 107 -5.26 19.07 5.72
CA GLU A 107 -5.39 18.30 6.95
C GLU A 107 -4.06 18.17 7.69
N TYR A 108 -4.14 17.84 8.99
CA TYR A 108 -2.98 17.39 9.76
C TYR A 108 -2.56 15.99 9.32
N TRP A 109 -1.27 15.70 9.43
CA TRP A 109 -0.72 14.38 9.11
C TRP A 109 -0.40 13.63 10.40
N ALA A 110 -1.02 12.49 10.55
CA ALA A 110 -0.73 11.60 11.64
C ALA A 110 0.37 10.62 11.25
N PHE A 111 1.33 10.43 12.15
CA PHE A 111 2.43 9.50 11.99
C PHE A 111 2.35 8.44 13.07
N ASP A 112 2.36 7.18 12.66
CA ASP A 112 2.37 6.03 13.56
C ASP A 112 3.44 5.03 13.15
N ILE A 113 3.98 4.31 14.13
CA ILE A 113 4.90 3.20 13.91
C ILE A 113 4.26 1.93 14.47
N THR A 114 4.08 0.96 13.60
CA THR A 114 3.66 -0.38 14.00
C THR A 114 4.78 -1.39 13.78
N THR A 115 4.76 -2.48 14.54
CA THR A 115 5.71 -3.58 14.42
C THR A 115 5.04 -4.74 13.71
N ILE A 116 5.79 -5.41 12.83
CA ILE A 116 5.35 -6.61 12.13
C ILE A 116 6.36 -7.71 12.44
N SER A 117 5.95 -8.70 13.20
CA SER A 117 6.76 -9.88 13.48
C SER A 117 7.00 -10.70 12.22
N SER A 118 8.21 -11.20 12.02
CA SER A 118 8.56 -11.92 10.80
C SER A 118 9.58 -13.02 11.06
N TYR A 119 9.31 -14.20 10.55
CA TYR A 119 10.26 -15.34 10.55
C TYR A 119 11.20 -15.33 9.34
N SER A 120 11.21 -14.27 8.53
CA SER A 120 12.02 -14.21 7.32
C SER A 120 13.52 -14.04 7.65
N GLU A 121 14.31 -14.98 7.23
CA GLU A 121 15.79 -14.91 7.31
C GLU A 121 16.41 -14.09 6.16
N VAL A 122 15.63 -13.82 5.10
CA VAL A 122 16.09 -13.13 3.89
C VAL A 122 15.97 -11.61 4.00
N LEU A 123 15.02 -11.11 4.79
CA LEU A 123 14.76 -9.68 4.91
C LEU A 123 15.77 -9.04 5.87
N LYS A 124 16.66 -8.20 5.33
CA LYS A 124 17.72 -7.50 6.09
C LYS A 124 17.19 -6.59 7.21
N GLN A 125 15.95 -6.10 7.09
CA GLN A 125 15.29 -5.24 8.06
C GLN A 125 14.74 -6.00 9.27
N VAL A 126 14.61 -7.32 9.20
CA VAL A 126 14.15 -8.14 10.33
C VAL A 126 15.23 -8.15 11.40
N LYS A 127 14.93 -7.58 12.57
CA LYS A 127 15.80 -7.46 13.72
C LYS A 127 15.04 -7.66 15.01
N ASN A 128 15.73 -8.18 16.04
CA ASN A 128 15.17 -8.22 17.39
C ASN A 128 15.07 -6.81 17.95
N GLY A 129 13.90 -6.43 18.43
CA GLY A 129 13.62 -5.13 19.03
C GLY A 129 12.51 -5.26 20.09
N LYS A 130 12.19 -4.15 20.74
CA LYS A 130 10.97 -4.10 21.58
C LYS A 130 9.76 -4.05 20.66
N ASN A 131 8.87 -5.02 20.78
CA ASN A 131 7.59 -5.01 20.09
C ASN A 131 6.43 -4.74 21.06
N LYS A 132 5.32 -4.27 20.50
CA LYS A 132 4.11 -4.00 21.29
C LYS A 132 3.46 -5.29 21.82
N GLU A 133 3.72 -6.43 21.19
CA GLU A 133 3.13 -7.72 21.51
C GLU A 133 3.95 -8.57 22.51
N ASN A 134 5.19 -8.17 22.78
CA ASN A 134 6.11 -8.85 23.71
C ASN A 134 6.39 -10.34 23.33
N ASP A 135 6.29 -10.67 22.06
CA ASP A 135 6.44 -12.05 21.56
C ASP A 135 7.90 -12.49 21.32
N HIS A 136 8.87 -11.58 21.55
CA HIS A 136 10.30 -11.81 21.35
C HIS A 136 10.70 -12.22 19.92
N LEU A 137 9.81 -12.12 18.95
CA LEU A 137 10.10 -12.45 17.57
C LEU A 137 10.90 -11.34 16.87
N PRO A 138 11.76 -11.70 15.92
CA PRO A 138 12.34 -10.70 15.03
C PRO A 138 11.24 -9.94 14.27
N GLN A 139 11.43 -8.63 14.08
CA GLN A 139 10.38 -7.74 13.59
C GLN A 139 10.91 -6.73 12.58
N ILE A 140 10.00 -6.17 11.81
CA ILE A 140 10.19 -4.98 11.00
C ILE A 140 9.33 -3.88 11.60
N ASN A 141 9.85 -2.66 11.68
CA ASN A 141 9.03 -1.49 11.99
C ASN A 141 8.47 -0.90 10.69
N LEU A 142 7.17 -0.67 10.67
CA LEU A 142 6.47 0.00 9.59
C LEU A 142 6.05 1.38 10.08
N ALA A 143 6.72 2.42 9.58
CA ALA A 143 6.30 3.80 9.75
C ALA A 143 5.24 4.12 8.71
N LEU A 144 4.10 4.65 9.15
CA LEU A 144 2.97 5.00 8.32
C LEU A 144 2.61 6.47 8.51
N LEU A 145 2.33 7.16 7.42
CA LEU A 145 1.83 8.53 7.42
C LEU A 145 0.46 8.57 6.76
N PHE A 146 -0.50 9.15 7.42
CA PHE A 146 -1.87 9.27 6.91
C PHE A 146 -2.48 10.63 7.27
N GLY A 147 -3.48 11.05 6.50
CA GLY A 147 -4.26 12.24 6.80
C GLY A 147 -5.15 12.01 8.02
N GLU A 148 -5.14 12.91 8.98
CA GLU A 148 -5.90 12.76 10.23
C GLU A 148 -7.41 12.79 9.99
N GLU A 149 -7.89 13.67 9.12
CA GLU A 149 -9.31 13.75 8.78
C GLU A 149 -9.74 12.65 7.79
N SER A 150 -8.92 12.42 6.76
CA SER A 150 -9.27 11.47 5.68
C SER A 150 -9.05 10.02 6.06
N GLY A 151 -8.17 9.73 7.03
CA GLY A 151 -7.71 8.38 7.33
C GLY A 151 -6.92 7.72 6.18
N LEU A 152 -6.61 8.47 5.09
CA LEU A 152 -5.96 7.90 3.92
C LEU A 152 -4.44 7.87 4.08
N PRO A 153 -3.82 6.68 3.99
CA PRO A 153 -2.37 6.57 4.00
C PRO A 153 -1.80 7.10 2.68
N PHE A 154 -0.69 7.83 2.75
CA PHE A 154 -0.03 8.37 1.57
C PHE A 154 1.49 8.25 1.60
N TYR A 155 2.06 7.73 2.68
CA TYR A 155 3.47 7.39 2.76
C TYR A 155 3.70 6.25 3.74
N TYR A 156 4.65 5.39 3.45
CA TYR A 156 5.14 4.40 4.39
C TYR A 156 6.64 4.16 4.24
N ARG A 157 7.27 3.71 5.32
CA ARG A 157 8.66 3.28 5.30
C ARG A 157 8.85 2.00 6.12
N LYS A 158 9.58 1.05 5.55
CA LYS A 158 10.05 -0.13 6.27
C LYS A 158 11.37 0.20 6.96
N LEU A 159 11.44 -0.02 8.24
CA LEU A 159 12.58 0.26 9.09
C LEU A 159 13.06 -1.02 9.78
N PRO A 160 14.36 -1.13 10.09
CA PRO A 160 14.83 -2.20 10.94
C PRO A 160 14.13 -2.23 12.29
N GLY A 161 13.77 -3.44 12.78
CA GLY A 161 13.00 -3.62 14.01
C GLY A 161 13.68 -3.12 15.29
N ASN A 162 14.95 -2.77 15.25
CA ASN A 162 15.72 -2.26 16.39
C ASN A 162 15.94 -0.73 16.36
N ILE A 163 15.31 -0.01 15.44
CA ILE A 163 15.43 1.47 15.39
C ILE A 163 14.45 2.10 16.36
N SER A 164 14.93 3.11 17.13
CA SER A 164 14.08 3.89 18.02
C SER A 164 13.24 4.93 17.27
N ASP A 165 12.04 5.22 17.79
CA ASP A 165 11.08 6.14 17.20
C ASP A 165 11.63 7.56 16.99
N VAL A 166 12.43 8.07 17.92
CA VAL A 166 13.04 9.41 17.81
C VAL A 166 13.96 9.55 16.59
N LYS A 167 14.76 8.52 16.29
CA LYS A 167 15.62 8.54 15.09
C LYS A 167 14.78 8.46 13.82
N THR A 168 13.70 7.71 13.86
CA THR A 168 12.76 7.55 12.74
C THR A 168 12.08 8.87 12.40
N VAL A 169 11.60 9.62 13.39
CA VAL A 169 10.95 10.93 13.19
C VAL A 169 11.91 11.92 12.54
N LYS A 170 13.15 12.02 13.03
CA LYS A 170 14.15 12.92 12.42
C LYS A 170 14.44 12.60 10.95
N GLN A 171 14.54 11.31 10.64
CA GLN A 171 14.78 10.87 9.27
C GLN A 171 13.58 11.15 8.38
N LEU A 172 12.36 10.93 8.88
CA LEU A 172 11.11 11.24 8.17
C LEU A 172 11.02 12.74 7.84
N MET A 173 11.34 13.63 8.79
CA MET A 173 11.34 15.08 8.55
C MET A 173 12.32 15.47 7.45
N HIS A 174 13.51 14.87 7.43
CA HIS A 174 14.48 15.09 6.35
C HIS A 174 13.94 14.62 4.99
N GLU A 175 13.24 13.49 4.95
CA GLU A 175 12.62 12.99 3.71
C GLU A 175 11.50 13.91 3.22
N PHE A 176 10.72 14.49 4.11
CA PHE A 176 9.70 15.49 3.75
C PHE A 176 10.32 16.74 3.13
N ASP A 177 11.44 17.21 3.66
CA ASP A 177 12.18 18.34 3.08
C ASP A 177 12.65 17.99 1.66
N VAL A 178 13.19 16.80 1.45
CA VAL A 178 13.62 16.31 0.12
C VAL A 178 12.44 16.17 -0.85
N MET A 179 11.28 15.72 -0.39
CA MET A 179 10.04 15.65 -1.19
C MET A 179 9.39 17.03 -1.42
N GLY A 180 9.96 18.10 -0.85
CA GLY A 180 9.47 19.47 -1.03
C GLY A 180 8.29 19.84 -0.12
N TYR A 181 8.01 19.07 0.92
CA TYR A 181 6.95 19.35 1.89
C TYR A 181 7.45 20.31 2.98
N ARG A 182 7.42 21.61 2.71
CA ARG A 182 7.98 22.64 3.60
C ARG A 182 7.05 23.09 4.73
N LYS A 183 5.77 22.77 4.69
CA LYS A 183 4.78 23.18 5.68
C LYS A 183 3.83 22.02 5.98
N VAL A 184 4.30 21.11 6.80
CA VAL A 184 3.50 19.94 7.23
C VAL A 184 3.29 20.04 8.74
N ASN A 185 2.03 19.95 9.16
CA ASN A 185 1.69 19.78 10.55
C ASN A 185 1.59 18.28 10.85
N VAL A 186 2.56 17.74 11.58
CA VAL A 186 2.60 16.32 11.93
C VAL A 186 2.20 16.13 13.38
N ILE A 187 1.26 15.22 13.59
CA ILE A 187 0.84 14.75 14.92
C ILE A 187 1.57 13.43 15.18
N LEU A 188 2.20 13.33 16.33
CA LEU A 188 2.91 12.14 16.77
C LEU A 188 2.21 11.62 18.03
N ASP A 189 1.93 10.32 18.03
CA ASP A 189 1.52 9.66 19.28
C ASP A 189 2.75 9.48 20.17
N ARG A 190 2.57 9.75 21.47
CA ARG A 190 3.61 9.58 22.48
C ARG A 190 3.56 8.17 23.08
N GLY A 191 3.23 7.14 22.38
CA GLY A 191 3.20 5.76 22.80
C GLY A 191 3.58 5.43 24.24
#